data_3eaa5d1d62b05c1cac71d62077542dca
#
_entry.id   3eaa5d1d62b05c1cac71d62077542dca
#
_cell.length_a   1.000
_cell.length_b   1.000
_cell.length_c   1.000
_cell.angle_alpha   90.00
_cell.angle_beta   90.00
_cell.angle_gamma   90.00
#
_symmetry.space_group_name_H-M   'P 1'
#
loop_
_entity.id
_entity.type
_entity.pdbx_description
1 polymer ?
#
loop_
_entity_poly.entity_id
_entity_poly.type
_entity_poly.pdbx_seq_one_letter_code
_entity_poly.pdbx_strand_id
1 'polypeptide(L)'
;MKYNNTAYLIYLANVRLPTEKAHGYQICKMCEAFALNGAKVKLFHPYRKQMDQKLIGQTVFDYYGIKPVFEVETLPNWDVVPLNLVIPDKWFVPIFFAHALFWGRYATLKVRREQADLYYTRDSEIAYWLVRFGLPTVYEGHVVPKRGQRWLLRQIAYHPALRMVVVLTSFIKQGLINMGIPEEKIVVLPDGVDLALFESLPSREECRRKLRLPLDHFIIGYIGRFRTLEMEKGIPELIEAMAYIPVIDGTRPLLLCVGGPMDAVPAYLDLARRIGLPEHRLKFVDRVPNTEVPYWIRACDIAVAPFPNTKHYAYFMSPLKLFEYMAAGVPIVATDLPSIREVLRHGENAWLVPPSDPKALAEGIRSLLENPDFAKALAARAKQDAQRYTWTQRTATILERVLKLRE
;
A
#
# COMPACT_ATOMS: atom_id res chain seq x y z
N MET A 1 -5.43 19.42 21.47
CA MET A 1 -4.39 20.36 21.97
C MET A 1 -3.65 20.90 20.75
N LYS A 2 -3.64 22.22 20.49
CA LYS A 2 -2.76 22.83 19.50
C LYS A 2 -1.38 22.95 20.15
N TYR A 3 -0.41 22.22 19.65
CA TYR A 3 0.98 22.38 20.06
C TYR A 3 1.43 23.80 19.68
N ASN A 4 1.91 24.58 20.65
CA ASN A 4 2.37 25.96 20.45
C ASN A 4 3.69 26.09 19.65
N ASN A 5 4.34 24.96 19.29
CA ASN A 5 5.48 24.90 18.40
C ASN A 5 5.23 23.89 17.30
N THR A 6 5.26 24.34 16.04
CA THR A 6 5.16 23.47 14.86
C THR A 6 6.34 22.53 14.82
N ALA A 7 6.13 21.22 15.04
CA ALA A 7 7.21 20.23 14.98
C ALA A 7 7.79 20.17 13.56
N TYR A 8 9.12 20.24 13.45
CA TYR A 8 9.82 20.04 12.18
C TYR A 8 10.19 18.57 11.99
N LEU A 9 9.65 17.94 10.95
CA LEU A 9 9.86 16.54 10.61
C LEU A 9 10.60 16.41 9.28
N ILE A 10 11.67 15.61 9.29
CA ILE A 10 12.37 15.20 8.08
C ILE A 10 12.07 13.74 7.78
N TYR A 11 11.53 13.46 6.57
CA TYR A 11 11.38 12.12 6.03
C TYR A 11 12.54 11.81 5.08
N LEU A 12 13.33 10.75 5.38
CA LEU A 12 14.37 10.25 4.48
C LEU A 12 13.92 8.93 3.85
N ALA A 13 13.96 8.85 2.51
CA ALA A 13 13.57 7.65 1.79
C ALA A 13 14.58 7.31 0.69
N ASN A 14 15.13 6.10 0.69
CA ASN A 14 16.06 5.64 -0.34
C ASN A 14 15.29 5.06 -1.55
N VAL A 15 14.45 5.87 -2.16
CA VAL A 15 13.58 5.50 -3.27
C VAL A 15 13.63 6.50 -4.40
N ARG A 16 13.34 6.05 -5.64
CA ARG A 16 13.07 6.95 -6.76
C ARG A 16 11.68 7.57 -6.57
N LEU A 17 11.57 8.88 -6.69
CA LEU A 17 10.29 9.61 -6.66
C LEU A 17 10.18 10.58 -7.85
N PRO A 18 9.00 10.65 -8.50
CA PRO A 18 7.88 9.73 -8.33
C PRO A 18 8.20 8.31 -8.82
N THR A 19 7.42 7.31 -8.37
CA THR A 19 7.52 5.92 -8.81
C THR A 19 6.14 5.29 -8.96
N GLU A 20 6.02 4.36 -9.89
CA GLU A 20 4.83 3.57 -10.14
C GLU A 20 4.51 2.56 -9.02
N LYS A 21 5.44 2.37 -8.08
CA LYS A 21 5.30 1.41 -6.96
C LYS A 21 4.52 2.04 -5.81
N ALA A 22 3.71 1.23 -5.14
CA ALA A 22 2.83 1.68 -4.04
C ALA A 22 3.56 2.39 -2.89
N HIS A 23 4.83 2.04 -2.64
CA HIS A 23 5.60 2.67 -1.57
C HIS A 23 5.85 4.18 -1.81
N GLY A 24 5.96 4.63 -3.07
CA GLY A 24 6.11 6.06 -3.37
C GLY A 24 4.85 6.83 -2.96
N TYR A 25 3.69 6.33 -3.32
CA TYR A 25 2.41 6.90 -2.89
C TYR A 25 2.28 6.94 -1.35
N GLN A 26 2.59 5.83 -0.69
CA GLN A 26 2.53 5.72 0.77
C GLN A 26 3.45 6.74 1.47
N ILE A 27 4.71 6.88 1.02
CA ILE A 27 5.66 7.86 1.57
C ILE A 27 5.11 9.29 1.44
N CYS A 28 4.61 9.65 0.26
CA CYS A 28 4.10 10.99 -0.01
C CYS A 28 2.79 11.27 0.76
N LYS A 29 1.90 10.28 0.90
CA LYS A 29 0.70 10.39 1.74
C LYS A 29 1.03 10.53 3.22
N MET A 30 2.08 9.86 3.70
CA MET A 30 2.56 10.07 5.07
C MET A 30 3.09 11.49 5.27
N CYS A 31 3.89 12.02 4.33
CA CYS A 31 4.38 13.40 4.40
C CYS A 31 3.23 14.42 4.39
N GLU A 32 2.26 14.25 3.48
CA GLU A 32 1.05 15.07 3.41
C GLU A 32 0.28 15.01 4.74
N ALA A 33 0.04 13.82 5.29
CA ALA A 33 -0.71 13.63 6.51
C ALA A 33 -0.01 14.20 7.76
N PHE A 34 1.32 14.09 7.85
CA PHE A 34 2.10 14.77 8.89
C PHE A 34 1.93 16.29 8.79
N ALA A 35 1.99 16.85 7.57
CA ALA A 35 1.82 18.29 7.36
C ALA A 35 0.39 18.74 7.68
N LEU A 36 -0.63 17.98 7.32
CA LEU A 36 -2.02 18.26 7.67
C LEU A 36 -2.28 18.19 9.19
N ASN A 37 -1.49 17.42 9.93
CA ASN A 37 -1.50 17.38 11.38
C ASN A 37 -0.63 18.49 12.02
N GLY A 38 -0.18 19.48 11.23
CA GLY A 38 0.49 20.69 11.72
C GLY A 38 2.02 20.58 11.84
N ALA A 39 2.65 19.51 11.37
CA ALA A 39 4.10 19.46 11.29
C ALA A 39 4.63 20.21 10.05
N LYS A 40 5.77 20.90 10.18
CA LYS A 40 6.57 21.27 9.01
C LYS A 40 7.26 20.03 8.51
N VAL A 41 7.09 19.65 7.24
CA VAL A 41 7.61 18.39 6.69
C VAL A 41 8.51 18.64 5.50
N LYS A 42 9.67 17.96 5.48
CA LYS A 42 10.58 17.94 4.34
C LYS A 42 10.99 16.52 4.01
N LEU A 43 10.74 16.10 2.76
CA LEU A 43 11.08 14.79 2.23
C LEU A 43 12.37 14.85 1.46
N PHE A 44 13.35 14.02 1.85
CA PHE A 44 14.60 13.86 1.12
C PHE A 44 14.66 12.49 0.45
N HIS A 45 15.08 12.45 -0.80
CA HIS A 45 15.29 11.21 -1.54
C HIS A 45 16.52 11.29 -2.48
N PRO A 46 17.10 10.13 -2.88
CA PRO A 46 18.24 10.14 -3.82
C PRO A 46 17.80 10.51 -5.24
N TYR A 47 18.70 11.19 -5.95
CA TYR A 47 18.59 11.21 -7.40
C TYR A 47 18.67 9.79 -7.95
N ARG A 48 17.70 9.39 -8.77
CA ARG A 48 17.69 8.14 -9.53
C ARG A 48 17.11 8.39 -10.92
N LYS A 49 17.74 7.78 -11.92
CA LYS A 49 17.27 7.91 -13.31
C LYS A 49 15.83 7.39 -13.43
N GLN A 50 14.95 8.23 -13.99
CA GLN A 50 13.57 7.82 -14.28
C GLN A 50 13.54 6.90 -15.49
N MET A 51 13.05 5.67 -15.32
CA MET A 51 12.95 4.68 -16.38
C MET A 51 11.55 4.62 -17.03
N ASP A 52 10.52 5.06 -16.33
CA ASP A 52 9.16 5.16 -16.86
C ASP A 52 8.97 6.51 -17.53
N GLN A 53 8.83 6.50 -18.88
CA GLN A 53 8.66 7.72 -19.66
C GLN A 53 7.44 8.55 -19.24
N LYS A 54 6.39 7.91 -18.75
CA LYS A 54 5.17 8.58 -18.26
C LYS A 54 5.41 9.41 -16.98
N LEU A 55 6.53 9.19 -16.29
CA LEU A 55 6.88 9.87 -15.04
C LEU A 55 7.95 10.95 -15.21
N ILE A 56 8.55 11.06 -16.38
CA ILE A 56 9.57 12.09 -16.66
C ILE A 56 8.92 13.48 -16.59
N GLY A 57 9.50 14.35 -15.79
CA GLY A 57 9.03 15.74 -15.61
C GLY A 57 7.83 15.91 -14.68
N GLN A 58 7.25 14.82 -14.14
CA GLN A 58 6.18 14.93 -13.17
C GLN A 58 6.72 15.14 -11.74
N THR A 59 6.06 16.00 -10.98
CA THR A 59 6.29 16.11 -9.54
C THR A 59 5.59 14.98 -8.79
N VAL A 60 5.96 14.74 -7.53
CA VAL A 60 5.24 13.79 -6.67
C VAL A 60 3.81 14.24 -6.42
N PHE A 61 3.56 15.55 -6.40
CA PHE A 61 2.24 16.12 -6.16
C PHE A 61 1.30 15.85 -7.34
N ASP A 62 1.76 16.12 -8.56
CA ASP A 62 0.98 15.90 -9.77
C ASP A 62 0.70 14.42 -10.01
N TYR A 63 1.76 13.59 -9.89
CA TYR A 63 1.64 12.17 -10.17
C TYR A 63 0.75 11.41 -9.18
N TYR A 64 0.87 11.72 -7.88
CA TYR A 64 0.08 11.03 -6.86
C TYR A 64 -1.25 11.73 -6.55
N GLY A 65 -1.49 12.95 -7.07
CA GLY A 65 -2.69 13.74 -6.78
C GLY A 65 -2.79 14.14 -5.32
N ILE A 66 -1.68 14.57 -4.71
CA ILE A 66 -1.58 14.96 -3.30
C ILE A 66 -1.36 16.46 -3.16
N LYS A 67 -1.71 17.03 -2.00
CA LYS A 67 -1.56 18.45 -1.74
C LYS A 67 -0.09 18.84 -1.57
N PRO A 68 0.36 19.98 -2.15
CA PRO A 68 1.75 20.46 -2.03
C PRO A 68 1.98 21.17 -0.69
N VAL A 69 1.76 20.47 0.42
CA VAL A 69 1.86 21.00 1.80
C VAL A 69 3.15 20.63 2.51
N PHE A 70 4.11 20.01 1.81
CA PHE A 70 5.44 19.68 2.30
C PHE A 70 6.51 19.93 1.24
N GLU A 71 7.76 20.04 1.68
CA GLU A 71 8.90 20.25 0.78
C GLU A 71 9.48 18.91 0.31
N VAL A 72 10.01 18.87 -0.93
CA VAL A 72 10.72 17.71 -1.48
C VAL A 72 12.08 18.15 -1.98
N GLU A 73 13.15 17.47 -1.52
CA GLU A 73 14.53 17.74 -1.95
C GLU A 73 15.21 16.46 -2.43
N THR A 74 15.81 16.56 -3.60
CA THR A 74 16.59 15.46 -4.18
C THR A 74 18.06 15.59 -3.79
N LEU A 75 18.61 14.56 -3.15
CA LEU A 75 20.04 14.52 -2.80
C LEU A 75 20.87 13.83 -3.90
N PRO A 76 22.11 14.26 -4.13
CA PRO A 76 23.05 13.58 -5.00
C PRO A 76 23.19 12.09 -4.66
N ASN A 77 23.26 11.26 -5.70
CA ASN A 77 23.40 9.83 -5.55
C ASN A 77 24.03 9.20 -6.81
N TRP A 78 24.84 8.19 -6.63
CA TRP A 78 25.26 7.30 -7.70
C TRP A 78 24.23 6.20 -7.84
N ASP A 79 23.45 6.26 -8.90
CA ASP A 79 22.36 5.30 -9.10
C ASP A 79 22.89 3.93 -9.53
N VAL A 80 23.00 3.01 -8.58
CA VAL A 80 23.43 1.62 -8.82
C VAL A 80 22.27 0.70 -9.24
N VAL A 81 21.03 1.19 -9.21
CA VAL A 81 19.86 0.35 -9.54
C VAL A 81 19.90 -0.21 -10.96
N PRO A 82 20.36 0.52 -12.00
CA PRO A 82 20.50 -0.04 -13.34
C PRO A 82 21.43 -1.25 -13.45
N LEU A 83 22.35 -1.43 -12.50
CA LEU A 83 23.23 -2.62 -12.49
C LEU A 83 22.45 -3.93 -12.31
N ASN A 84 21.25 -3.88 -11.71
CA ASN A 84 20.37 -5.04 -11.61
C ASN A 84 20.00 -5.67 -12.98
N LEU A 85 20.09 -4.90 -14.04
CA LEU A 85 19.82 -5.39 -15.41
C LEU A 85 20.99 -6.17 -16.04
N VAL A 86 22.18 -6.05 -15.47
CA VAL A 86 23.42 -6.59 -16.07
C VAL A 86 24.20 -7.54 -15.17
N ILE A 87 23.95 -7.54 -13.86
CA ILE A 87 24.62 -8.42 -12.92
C ILE A 87 23.61 -9.31 -12.15
N PRO A 88 23.96 -10.58 -11.86
CA PRO A 88 23.10 -11.47 -11.10
C PRO A 88 22.77 -10.96 -9.70
N ASP A 89 21.58 -11.26 -9.19
CA ASP A 89 21.08 -10.84 -7.86
C ASP A 89 22.06 -11.16 -6.72
N LYS A 90 22.75 -12.28 -6.78
CA LYS A 90 23.74 -12.69 -5.75
C LYS A 90 24.86 -11.68 -5.56
N TRP A 91 25.21 -10.91 -6.60
CA TRP A 91 26.20 -9.83 -6.57
C TRP A 91 25.54 -8.48 -6.39
N PHE A 92 24.38 -8.26 -7.03
CA PHE A 92 23.67 -7.00 -6.94
C PHE A 92 23.20 -6.69 -5.51
N VAL A 93 22.62 -7.66 -4.79
CA VAL A 93 22.07 -7.45 -3.44
C VAL A 93 23.12 -6.94 -2.44
N PRO A 94 24.34 -7.52 -2.32
CA PRO A 94 25.39 -6.98 -1.47
C PRO A 94 25.86 -5.58 -1.89
N ILE A 95 26.01 -5.32 -3.20
CA ILE A 95 26.40 -4.00 -3.72
C ILE A 95 25.35 -2.95 -3.37
N PHE A 96 24.07 -3.27 -3.61
CA PHE A 96 22.98 -2.38 -3.28
C PHE A 96 22.89 -2.09 -1.77
N PHE A 97 23.09 -3.10 -0.92
CA PHE A 97 23.11 -2.93 0.53
C PHE A 97 24.26 -2.01 0.99
N ALA A 98 25.48 -2.25 0.48
CA ALA A 98 26.63 -1.40 0.77
C ALA A 98 26.37 0.05 0.31
N HIS A 99 25.90 0.22 -0.92
CA HIS A 99 25.51 1.52 -1.46
C HIS A 99 24.45 2.21 -0.60
N ALA A 100 23.38 1.50 -0.21
CA ALA A 100 22.33 2.05 0.65
C ALA A 100 22.87 2.51 2.00
N LEU A 101 23.84 1.77 2.58
CA LEU A 101 24.49 2.12 3.82
C LEU A 101 25.35 3.38 3.67
N PHE A 102 26.15 3.48 2.60
CA PHE A 102 26.98 4.68 2.32
C PHE A 102 26.12 5.90 2.03
N TRP A 103 25.13 5.77 1.16
CA TRP A 103 24.21 6.86 0.85
C TRP A 103 23.42 7.29 2.09
N GLY A 104 22.94 6.34 2.91
CA GLY A 104 22.26 6.62 4.17
C GLY A 104 23.10 7.46 5.13
N ARG A 105 24.43 7.17 5.23
CA ARG A 105 25.36 8.00 6.00
C ARG A 105 25.49 9.41 5.42
N TYR A 106 25.68 9.51 4.12
CA TYR A 106 25.80 10.80 3.42
C TYR A 106 24.52 11.64 3.63
N ALA A 107 23.35 11.07 3.38
CA ALA A 107 22.07 11.75 3.56
C ALA A 107 21.88 12.21 5.01
N THR A 108 22.18 11.34 5.99
CA THR A 108 22.11 11.68 7.42
C THR A 108 23.01 12.86 7.77
N LEU A 109 24.26 12.90 7.28
CA LEU A 109 25.19 14.01 7.51
C LEU A 109 24.70 15.34 6.89
N LYS A 110 23.95 15.27 5.80
CA LYS A 110 23.32 16.44 5.18
C LYS A 110 22.17 16.95 6.03
N VAL A 111 21.19 16.08 6.33
CA VAL A 111 19.95 16.49 6.99
C VAL A 111 20.13 16.82 8.48
N ARG A 112 21.15 16.31 9.17
CA ARG A 112 21.43 16.69 10.58
C ARG A 112 21.63 18.18 10.78
N ARG A 113 22.04 18.91 9.73
CA ARG A 113 22.25 20.37 9.77
C ARG A 113 20.92 21.13 9.82
N GLU A 114 19.84 20.53 9.41
CA GLU A 114 18.48 21.09 9.42
C GLU A 114 17.89 21.16 10.85
N GLN A 115 18.49 20.42 11.82
CA GLN A 115 18.06 20.39 13.23
C GLN A 115 16.57 20.10 13.42
N ALA A 116 16.04 19.08 12.70
CA ALA A 116 14.66 18.68 12.84
C ALA A 116 14.35 18.06 14.20
N ASP A 117 13.11 18.19 14.63
CA ASP A 117 12.60 17.61 15.86
C ASP A 117 12.42 16.11 15.78
N LEU A 118 12.14 15.59 14.56
CA LEU A 118 11.89 14.19 14.30
C LEU A 118 12.40 13.79 12.91
N TYR A 119 13.02 12.64 12.85
CA TYR A 119 13.45 11.99 11.60
C TYR A 119 12.63 10.72 11.39
N TYR A 120 12.11 10.55 10.19
CA TYR A 120 11.28 9.41 9.82
C TYR A 120 11.88 8.68 8.63
N THR A 121 11.92 7.35 8.66
CA THR A 121 12.42 6.55 7.53
C THR A 121 11.87 5.14 7.52
N ARG A 122 11.79 4.55 6.32
CA ARG A 122 11.46 3.13 6.10
C ARG A 122 12.70 2.26 5.86
N ASP A 123 13.86 2.90 5.74
CA ASP A 123 15.11 2.24 5.38
C ASP A 123 15.94 1.95 6.64
N SER A 124 16.26 0.69 6.91
CA SER A 124 17.03 0.27 8.07
C SER A 124 18.45 0.85 8.09
N GLU A 125 19.03 1.05 6.90
CA GLU A 125 20.37 1.63 6.70
C GLU A 125 20.38 3.11 7.09
N ILE A 126 19.34 3.84 6.75
CA ILE A 126 19.15 5.24 7.14
C ILE A 126 18.85 5.32 8.65
N ALA A 127 17.92 4.50 9.15
CA ALA A 127 17.58 4.47 10.58
C ALA A 127 18.82 4.22 11.45
N TYR A 128 19.69 3.30 11.02
CA TYR A 128 20.94 3.02 11.70
C TYR A 128 21.81 4.30 11.86
N TRP A 129 22.01 5.06 10.79
CA TRP A 129 22.85 6.26 10.85
C TRP A 129 22.18 7.40 11.60
N LEU A 130 20.89 7.66 11.40
CA LEU A 130 20.16 8.68 12.14
C LEU A 130 20.30 8.44 13.65
N VAL A 131 20.04 7.22 14.11
CA VAL A 131 20.13 6.86 15.53
C VAL A 131 21.59 6.91 16.04
N ARG A 132 22.56 6.42 15.26
CA ARG A 132 23.99 6.49 15.65
C ARG A 132 24.52 7.92 15.76
N PHE A 133 23.93 8.87 15.05
CA PHE A 133 24.22 10.29 15.21
C PHE A 133 23.36 10.98 16.27
N GLY A 134 22.60 10.24 17.07
CA GLY A 134 21.78 10.76 18.16
C GLY A 134 20.50 11.48 17.73
N LEU A 135 20.09 11.37 16.46
CA LEU A 135 18.93 12.07 15.92
C LEU A 135 17.63 11.34 16.29
N PRO A 136 16.61 12.05 16.82
CA PRO A 136 15.33 11.43 17.21
C PRO A 136 14.64 10.77 16.03
N THR A 137 14.56 9.44 16.00
CA THR A 137 14.18 8.67 14.81
C THR A 137 12.97 7.79 15.06
N VAL A 138 12.03 7.80 14.11
CA VAL A 138 11.01 6.78 13.92
C VAL A 138 11.40 5.92 12.71
N TYR A 139 11.48 4.62 12.93
CA TYR A 139 11.66 3.63 11.86
C TYR A 139 10.33 2.96 11.52
N GLU A 140 10.01 2.83 10.23
CA GLU A 140 8.83 2.12 9.76
C GLU A 140 9.21 0.81 9.07
N GLY A 141 8.84 -0.32 9.67
CA GLY A 141 9.14 -1.66 9.19
C GLY A 141 7.98 -2.29 8.41
N HIS A 142 8.21 -2.62 7.14
CA HIS A 142 7.23 -3.25 6.25
C HIS A 142 7.41 -4.76 6.10
N VAL A 143 8.51 -5.29 6.61
CA VAL A 143 8.83 -6.72 6.64
C VAL A 143 9.72 -7.01 7.84
N VAL A 144 9.83 -8.26 8.22
CA VAL A 144 10.86 -8.68 9.19
C VAL A 144 12.22 -8.70 8.48
N PRO A 145 13.17 -7.84 8.88
CA PRO A 145 14.46 -7.68 8.21
C PRO A 145 15.32 -8.95 8.23
N LYS A 146 16.17 -9.11 7.22
CA LYS A 146 17.06 -10.27 7.07
C LYS A 146 18.53 -9.84 7.17
N ARG A 147 19.39 -10.76 7.61
CA ARG A 147 20.86 -10.61 7.60
C ARG A 147 21.36 -9.22 8.01
N GLY A 148 22.02 -8.47 7.12
CA GLY A 148 22.63 -7.18 7.38
C GLY A 148 21.66 -6.15 7.96
N GLN A 149 20.46 -6.03 7.43
CA GLN A 149 19.42 -5.13 7.95
C GLN A 149 19.02 -5.49 9.38
N ARG A 150 18.88 -6.81 9.66
CA ARG A 150 18.63 -7.32 11.03
C ARG A 150 19.74 -6.89 11.97
N TRP A 151 20.99 -7.02 11.55
CA TRP A 151 22.14 -6.62 12.35
C TRP A 151 22.12 -5.10 12.65
N LEU A 152 21.90 -4.27 11.64
CA LEU A 152 21.80 -2.81 11.81
C LEU A 152 20.74 -2.41 12.84
N LEU A 153 19.53 -2.96 12.73
CA LEU A 153 18.44 -2.62 13.66
C LEU A 153 18.72 -3.11 15.09
N ARG A 154 19.37 -4.26 15.26
CA ARG A 154 19.78 -4.74 16.58
C ARG A 154 20.79 -3.81 17.26
N GLN A 155 21.71 -3.21 16.49
CA GLN A 155 22.70 -2.26 17.04
C GLN A 155 22.07 -0.99 17.61
N ILE A 156 20.89 -0.63 17.16
CA ILE A 156 20.20 0.60 17.57
C ILE A 156 18.94 0.35 18.42
N ALA A 157 18.59 -0.91 18.66
CA ALA A 157 17.33 -1.31 19.30
C ALA A 157 17.07 -0.60 20.63
N TYR A 158 18.08 -0.54 21.50
CA TYR A 158 18.01 0.09 22.82
C TYR A 158 18.46 1.55 22.84
N HIS A 159 18.94 2.08 21.71
CA HIS A 159 19.44 3.46 21.69
C HIS A 159 18.29 4.46 21.94
N PRO A 160 18.47 5.49 22.78
CA PRO A 160 17.40 6.43 23.14
C PRO A 160 16.92 7.27 21.97
N ALA A 161 17.74 7.51 20.94
CA ALA A 161 17.34 8.22 19.73
C ALA A 161 16.37 7.40 18.84
N LEU A 162 16.31 6.07 18.97
CA LEU A 162 15.22 5.28 18.37
C LEU A 162 13.96 5.45 19.23
N ARG A 163 13.13 6.41 18.85
CA ARG A 163 11.93 6.79 19.61
C ARG A 163 10.78 5.81 19.44
N MET A 164 10.61 5.28 18.22
CA MET A 164 9.49 4.37 17.88
C MET A 164 9.85 3.53 16.67
N VAL A 165 9.27 2.34 16.62
CA VAL A 165 9.22 1.47 15.44
C VAL A 165 7.77 1.26 15.06
N VAL A 166 7.36 1.76 13.90
CA VAL A 166 6.02 1.56 13.34
C VAL A 166 6.04 0.32 12.46
N VAL A 167 5.05 -0.55 12.58
CA VAL A 167 4.91 -1.74 11.73
C VAL A 167 3.48 -1.90 11.24
N LEU A 168 3.31 -2.59 10.10
CA LEU A 168 2.01 -2.69 9.44
C LEU A 168 1.10 -3.78 10.05
N THR A 169 1.69 -4.85 10.62
CA THR A 169 0.95 -6.00 11.12
C THR A 169 1.52 -6.48 12.47
N SER A 170 0.69 -7.17 13.25
CA SER A 170 1.13 -7.83 14.49
C SER A 170 2.21 -8.89 14.25
N PHE A 171 2.20 -9.52 13.07
CA PHE A 171 3.22 -10.50 12.67
C PHE A 171 4.60 -9.88 12.46
N ILE A 172 4.67 -8.67 11.89
CA ILE A 172 5.92 -7.91 11.80
C ILE A 172 6.37 -7.52 13.21
N LYS A 173 5.46 -7.02 14.07
CA LYS A 173 5.75 -6.71 15.47
C LYS A 173 6.40 -7.91 16.17
N GLN A 174 5.76 -9.08 16.11
CA GLN A 174 6.29 -10.28 16.74
C GLN A 174 7.66 -10.69 16.17
N GLY A 175 7.84 -10.56 14.85
CA GLY A 175 9.13 -10.81 14.21
C GLY A 175 10.24 -9.88 14.68
N LEU A 176 9.94 -8.60 14.96
CA LEU A 176 10.90 -7.63 15.49
C LEU A 176 11.20 -7.87 16.98
N ILE A 177 10.21 -8.23 17.79
CA ILE A 177 10.41 -8.65 19.20
C ILE A 177 11.36 -9.85 19.25
N ASN A 178 11.12 -10.87 18.42
CA ASN A 178 11.99 -12.04 18.31
C ASN A 178 13.40 -11.71 17.79
N MET A 179 13.58 -10.53 17.19
CA MET A 179 14.89 -9.99 16.82
C MET A 179 15.59 -9.25 17.95
N GLY A 180 14.92 -8.96 19.07
CA GLY A 180 15.44 -8.21 20.19
C GLY A 180 15.16 -6.70 20.12
N ILE A 181 14.16 -6.26 19.35
CA ILE A 181 13.67 -4.88 19.44
C ILE A 181 12.70 -4.81 20.62
N PRO A 182 12.85 -3.84 21.55
CA PRO A 182 11.97 -3.69 22.70
C PRO A 182 10.50 -3.51 22.30
N GLU A 183 9.59 -4.27 22.92
CA GLU A 183 8.19 -4.26 22.57
C GLU A 183 7.53 -2.90 22.75
N GLU A 184 7.91 -2.19 23.79
CA GLU A 184 7.41 -0.85 24.13
C GLU A 184 7.73 0.21 23.07
N LYS A 185 8.74 -0.03 22.24
CA LYS A 185 9.06 0.83 21.08
C LYS A 185 8.23 0.51 19.85
N ILE A 186 7.56 -0.66 19.78
CA ILE A 186 6.90 -1.12 18.57
C ILE A 186 5.40 -0.83 18.62
N VAL A 187 4.90 -0.17 17.57
CA VAL A 187 3.48 0.14 17.41
C VAL A 187 2.98 -0.44 16.09
N VAL A 188 1.85 -1.15 16.14
CA VAL A 188 1.18 -1.65 14.92
C VAL A 188 0.24 -0.57 14.42
N LEU A 189 0.54 -0.03 13.24
CA LEU A 189 -0.28 0.94 12.52
C LEU A 189 -0.33 0.51 11.05
N PRO A 190 -1.42 -0.08 10.58
CA PRO A 190 -1.58 -0.44 9.17
C PRO A 190 -1.58 0.81 8.28
N ASP A 191 -1.48 0.62 6.98
CA ASP A 191 -1.63 1.71 6.00
C ASP A 191 -3.02 2.34 6.11
N GLY A 192 -3.20 3.47 5.46
CA GLY A 192 -4.43 4.24 5.55
C GLY A 192 -5.06 4.56 4.19
N VAL A 193 -6.19 5.23 4.23
CA VAL A 193 -6.92 5.76 3.09
C VAL A 193 -7.19 7.24 3.27
N ASP A 194 -7.34 7.95 2.16
CA ASP A 194 -7.83 9.33 2.14
C ASP A 194 -9.35 9.31 1.95
N LEU A 195 -10.10 9.43 3.03
CA LEU A 195 -11.57 9.38 2.99
C LEU A 195 -12.17 10.49 2.14
N ALA A 196 -11.53 11.66 2.07
CA ALA A 196 -12.03 12.79 1.28
C ALA A 196 -12.19 12.45 -0.22
N LEU A 197 -11.39 11.52 -0.74
CA LEU A 197 -11.52 11.04 -2.12
C LEU A 197 -12.79 10.20 -2.35
N PHE A 198 -13.43 9.73 -1.28
CA PHE A 198 -14.58 8.81 -1.32
C PHE A 198 -15.88 9.43 -0.82
N GLU A 199 -15.84 10.61 -0.16
CA GLU A 199 -17.01 11.26 0.45
C GLU A 199 -18.01 11.78 -0.57
N SER A 200 -17.52 12.36 -1.67
CA SER A 200 -18.34 13.00 -2.72
C SER A 200 -18.44 12.20 -4.00
N LEU A 201 -18.24 10.88 -3.94
CA LEU A 201 -18.34 10.04 -5.13
C LEU A 201 -19.78 10.02 -5.65
N PRO A 202 -19.96 10.10 -6.98
CA PRO A 202 -21.25 9.91 -7.62
C PRO A 202 -21.82 8.51 -7.35
N SER A 203 -23.07 8.31 -7.72
CA SER A 203 -23.68 6.99 -7.68
C SER A 203 -22.89 5.98 -8.52
N ARG A 204 -23.09 4.68 -8.24
CA ARG A 204 -22.45 3.60 -9.01
C ARG A 204 -22.74 3.73 -10.51
N GLU A 205 -23.99 4.04 -10.86
CA GLU A 205 -24.42 4.18 -12.26
C GLU A 205 -23.74 5.39 -12.94
N GLU A 206 -23.63 6.52 -12.27
CA GLU A 206 -22.93 7.69 -12.79
C GLU A 206 -21.43 7.42 -12.98
N CYS A 207 -20.80 6.70 -12.05
CA CYS A 207 -19.43 6.23 -12.22
C CYS A 207 -19.29 5.32 -13.45
N ARG A 208 -20.23 4.37 -13.66
CA ARG A 208 -20.24 3.51 -14.86
C ARG A 208 -20.39 4.31 -16.15
N ARG A 209 -21.30 5.28 -16.21
CA ARG A 209 -21.46 6.16 -17.38
C ARG A 209 -20.18 6.95 -17.67
N LYS A 210 -19.58 7.56 -16.64
CA LYS A 210 -18.31 8.28 -16.76
C LYS A 210 -17.19 7.40 -17.31
N LEU A 211 -17.11 6.15 -16.84
CA LEU A 211 -16.06 5.18 -17.20
C LEU A 211 -16.40 4.33 -18.43
N ARG A 212 -17.55 4.59 -19.08
CA ARG A 212 -18.06 3.82 -20.24
C ARG A 212 -18.13 2.32 -19.95
N LEU A 213 -18.64 1.98 -18.75
CA LEU A 213 -18.90 0.61 -18.32
C LEU A 213 -20.37 0.24 -18.54
N PRO A 214 -20.69 -1.05 -18.76
CA PRO A 214 -22.07 -1.49 -18.95
C PRO A 214 -22.89 -1.26 -17.68
N LEU A 215 -24.16 -0.88 -17.86
CA LEU A 215 -25.11 -0.66 -16.76
C LEU A 215 -25.87 -1.93 -16.37
N ASP A 216 -25.96 -2.87 -17.29
CA ASP A 216 -26.72 -4.12 -17.24
C ASP A 216 -25.89 -5.36 -16.88
N HIS A 217 -24.73 -5.15 -16.25
CA HIS A 217 -23.82 -6.22 -15.82
C HIS A 217 -23.57 -6.17 -14.31
N PHE A 218 -23.34 -7.33 -13.71
CA PHE A 218 -22.67 -7.40 -12.41
C PHE A 218 -21.17 -7.21 -12.60
N ILE A 219 -20.62 -6.10 -12.12
CA ILE A 219 -19.19 -5.79 -12.24
C ILE A 219 -18.45 -6.27 -11.00
N ILE A 220 -17.65 -7.30 -11.17
CA ILE A 220 -16.73 -7.85 -10.17
C ILE A 220 -15.37 -7.19 -10.40
N GLY A 221 -14.92 -6.35 -9.46
CA GLY A 221 -13.77 -5.47 -9.64
C GLY A 221 -12.52 -5.93 -8.90
N TYR A 222 -11.40 -5.95 -9.60
CA TYR A 222 -10.06 -5.96 -9.02
C TYR A 222 -9.36 -4.66 -9.38
N ILE A 223 -9.14 -3.76 -8.42
CA ILE A 223 -8.50 -2.47 -8.64
C ILE A 223 -7.14 -2.45 -7.95
N GLY A 224 -6.08 -2.33 -8.73
CA GLY A 224 -4.68 -2.32 -8.28
C GLY A 224 -3.74 -3.08 -9.21
N ARG A 225 -2.44 -2.98 -8.97
CA ARG A 225 -1.45 -3.68 -9.81
C ARG A 225 -1.71 -5.19 -9.86
N PHE A 226 -1.58 -5.77 -11.05
CA PHE A 226 -1.79 -7.21 -11.29
C PHE A 226 -0.67 -8.06 -10.70
N ARG A 227 0.58 -7.58 -10.82
CA ARG A 227 1.79 -8.24 -10.30
C ARG A 227 2.67 -7.25 -9.52
N THR A 228 3.48 -7.77 -8.60
CA THR A 228 4.52 -7.01 -7.92
C THR A 228 5.72 -7.94 -7.71
N LEU A 229 6.90 -7.59 -8.23
CA LEU A 229 8.12 -8.41 -8.16
C LEU A 229 7.86 -9.86 -8.64
N GLU A 230 7.26 -10.00 -9.81
CA GLU A 230 6.85 -11.27 -10.43
C GLU A 230 5.84 -12.10 -9.62
N MET A 231 5.36 -11.58 -8.49
CA MET A 231 4.32 -12.24 -7.71
C MET A 231 2.93 -11.85 -8.21
N GLU A 232 2.14 -12.86 -8.58
CA GLU A 232 0.72 -12.71 -8.88
C GLU A 232 -0.05 -12.23 -7.64
N LYS A 233 -1.19 -11.60 -7.88
CA LYS A 233 -2.09 -11.11 -6.82
C LYS A 233 -3.46 -11.77 -6.86
N GLY A 234 -3.53 -12.98 -7.44
CA GLY A 234 -4.73 -13.79 -7.49
C GLY A 234 -5.64 -13.50 -8.68
N ILE A 235 -5.14 -12.83 -9.73
CA ILE A 235 -5.94 -12.61 -10.95
C ILE A 235 -6.21 -13.91 -11.70
N PRO A 236 -5.26 -14.85 -11.85
CA PRO A 236 -5.55 -16.16 -12.42
C PRO A 236 -6.69 -16.88 -11.69
N GLU A 237 -6.64 -16.96 -10.37
CA GLU A 237 -7.69 -17.58 -9.54
C GLU A 237 -9.04 -16.87 -9.69
N LEU A 238 -9.01 -15.56 -9.85
CA LEU A 238 -10.24 -14.78 -10.08
C LEU A 238 -10.83 -15.02 -11.46
N ILE A 239 -10.01 -15.19 -12.51
CA ILE A 239 -10.46 -15.59 -13.85
C ILE A 239 -11.06 -16.99 -13.82
N GLU A 240 -10.42 -17.93 -13.14
CA GLU A 240 -10.97 -19.29 -12.95
C GLU A 240 -12.29 -19.25 -12.19
N ALA A 241 -12.41 -18.42 -11.15
CA ALA A 241 -13.66 -18.23 -10.40
C ALA A 241 -14.81 -17.75 -11.30
N MET A 242 -14.53 -16.88 -12.27
CA MET A 242 -15.55 -16.37 -13.21
C MET A 242 -16.23 -17.48 -14.03
N ALA A 243 -15.57 -18.62 -14.24
CA ALA A 243 -16.17 -19.75 -14.95
C ALA A 243 -17.30 -20.43 -14.13
N TYR A 244 -17.26 -20.29 -12.80
CA TYR A 244 -18.27 -20.86 -11.88
C TYR A 244 -19.39 -19.87 -11.53
N ILE A 245 -19.33 -18.61 -11.99
CA ILE A 245 -20.37 -17.61 -11.74
C ILE A 245 -21.32 -17.57 -12.94
N PRO A 246 -22.59 -18.06 -12.80
CA PRO A 246 -23.58 -18.04 -13.89
C PRO A 246 -24.13 -16.63 -14.13
N VAL A 247 -25.02 -16.53 -15.11
CA VAL A 247 -25.93 -15.38 -15.23
C VAL A 247 -26.89 -15.43 -14.03
N ILE A 248 -27.07 -14.34 -13.31
CA ILE A 248 -27.92 -14.22 -12.13
C ILE A 248 -29.04 -13.24 -12.47
N ASP A 249 -30.31 -13.70 -12.40
CA ASP A 249 -31.50 -12.90 -12.72
C ASP A 249 -31.42 -12.17 -14.08
N GLY A 250 -30.88 -12.85 -15.08
CA GLY A 250 -30.67 -12.29 -16.43
C GLY A 250 -29.47 -11.35 -16.56
N THR A 251 -28.80 -10.99 -15.45
CA THR A 251 -27.64 -10.08 -15.44
C THR A 251 -26.32 -10.85 -15.60
N ARG A 252 -25.51 -10.41 -16.54
CA ARG A 252 -24.23 -11.07 -16.87
C ARG A 252 -23.10 -10.58 -15.98
N PRO A 253 -22.29 -11.48 -15.37
CA PRO A 253 -21.09 -11.09 -14.63
C PRO A 253 -19.98 -10.64 -15.59
N LEU A 254 -19.33 -9.49 -15.27
CA LEU A 254 -18.16 -8.95 -15.93
C LEU A 254 -17.03 -8.79 -14.91
N LEU A 255 -15.88 -9.38 -15.18
CA LEU A 255 -14.64 -9.12 -14.42
C LEU A 255 -13.95 -7.87 -14.96
N LEU A 256 -13.79 -6.88 -14.09
CA LEU A 256 -13.06 -5.65 -14.35
C LEU A 256 -11.75 -5.62 -13.56
N CYS A 257 -10.61 -5.66 -14.26
CA CYS A 257 -9.28 -5.53 -13.68
C CYS A 257 -8.65 -4.20 -14.10
N VAL A 258 -8.33 -3.32 -13.12
CA VAL A 258 -7.74 -2.00 -13.37
C VAL A 258 -6.42 -1.86 -12.64
N GLY A 259 -5.33 -1.48 -13.35
CA GLY A 259 -4.06 -1.12 -12.71
C GLY A 259 -2.80 -1.72 -13.32
N GLY A 260 -2.90 -2.56 -14.35
CA GLY A 260 -1.76 -3.12 -15.08
C GLY A 260 -0.74 -3.93 -14.22
N PRO A 261 0.35 -4.33 -14.78
CA PRO A 261 0.84 -4.01 -16.12
C PRO A 261 0.11 -4.78 -17.23
N MET A 262 0.00 -4.18 -18.41
CA MET A 262 -0.78 -4.75 -19.53
C MET A 262 -0.08 -5.90 -20.25
N ASP A 263 1.23 -6.04 -20.09
CA ASP A 263 2.02 -7.18 -20.60
C ASP A 263 1.62 -8.53 -19.96
N ALA A 264 0.96 -8.50 -18.80
CA ALA A 264 0.39 -9.69 -18.15
C ALA A 264 -0.92 -10.16 -18.83
N VAL A 265 -1.65 -9.28 -19.50
CA VAL A 265 -3.00 -9.54 -20.03
C VAL A 265 -3.05 -10.66 -21.06
N PRO A 266 -2.11 -10.80 -22.03
CA PRO A 266 -2.14 -11.92 -22.95
C PRO A 266 -2.19 -13.29 -22.27
N ALA A 267 -1.41 -13.48 -21.21
CA ALA A 267 -1.43 -14.74 -20.44
C ALA A 267 -2.77 -14.98 -19.70
N TYR A 268 -3.41 -13.92 -19.24
CA TYR A 268 -4.75 -13.98 -18.62
C TYR A 268 -5.84 -14.34 -19.63
N LEU A 269 -5.78 -13.79 -20.84
CA LEU A 269 -6.71 -14.13 -21.92
C LEU A 269 -6.49 -15.57 -22.41
N ASP A 270 -5.23 -16.03 -22.46
CA ASP A 270 -4.92 -17.43 -22.79
C ASP A 270 -5.47 -18.40 -21.71
N LEU A 271 -5.39 -18.04 -20.45
CA LEU A 271 -6.03 -18.81 -19.37
C LEU A 271 -7.54 -18.87 -19.58
N ALA A 272 -8.19 -17.73 -19.80
CA ALA A 272 -9.62 -17.66 -20.03
C ALA A 272 -10.07 -18.56 -21.20
N ARG A 273 -9.36 -18.50 -22.33
CA ARG A 273 -9.65 -19.36 -23.50
C ARG A 273 -9.52 -20.85 -23.16
N ARG A 274 -8.48 -21.24 -22.43
CA ARG A 274 -8.26 -22.65 -22.03
C ARG A 274 -9.37 -23.21 -21.14
N ILE A 275 -9.97 -22.36 -20.27
CA ILE A 275 -11.07 -22.78 -19.39
C ILE A 275 -12.46 -22.53 -19.98
N GLY A 276 -12.55 -22.09 -21.25
CA GLY A 276 -13.81 -21.82 -21.93
C GLY A 276 -14.56 -20.56 -21.45
N LEU A 277 -13.87 -19.64 -20.76
CA LEU A 277 -14.46 -18.36 -20.34
C LEU A 277 -14.42 -17.36 -21.50
N PRO A 278 -15.58 -16.84 -21.97
CA PRO A 278 -15.63 -15.88 -23.07
C PRO A 278 -14.90 -14.58 -22.74
N GLU A 279 -14.11 -14.08 -23.68
CA GLU A 279 -13.29 -12.85 -23.47
C GLU A 279 -14.15 -11.61 -23.17
N HIS A 280 -15.37 -11.53 -23.69
CA HIS A 280 -16.28 -10.41 -23.41
C HIS A 280 -16.72 -10.32 -21.94
N ARG A 281 -16.48 -11.36 -21.13
CA ARG A 281 -16.66 -11.34 -19.68
C ARG A 281 -15.47 -10.77 -18.91
N LEU A 282 -14.42 -10.33 -19.61
CA LEU A 282 -13.20 -9.79 -19.04
C LEU A 282 -12.93 -8.39 -19.59
N LYS A 283 -12.62 -7.44 -18.72
CA LYS A 283 -12.16 -6.11 -19.10
C LYS A 283 -10.92 -5.74 -18.30
N PHE A 284 -9.82 -5.50 -19.02
CA PHE A 284 -8.56 -5.07 -18.46
C PHE A 284 -8.32 -3.60 -18.81
N VAL A 285 -7.90 -2.83 -17.82
CA VAL A 285 -7.57 -1.41 -17.95
C VAL A 285 -6.20 -1.17 -17.36
N ASP A 286 -5.36 -0.41 -18.05
CA ASP A 286 -4.04 -0.02 -17.57
C ASP A 286 -4.13 0.82 -16.29
N ARG A 287 -2.99 1.19 -15.77
CA ARG A 287 -2.88 2.08 -14.62
C ARG A 287 -3.58 3.42 -14.89
N VAL A 288 -4.43 3.79 -13.95
CA VAL A 288 -5.16 5.06 -13.94
C VAL A 288 -4.56 6.01 -12.88
N PRO A 289 -4.77 7.32 -12.99
CA PRO A 289 -4.41 8.27 -11.94
C PRO A 289 -5.05 7.90 -10.59
N ASN A 290 -4.34 8.13 -9.48
CA ASN A 290 -4.85 7.82 -8.14
C ASN A 290 -6.17 8.52 -7.84
N THR A 291 -6.39 9.72 -8.38
CA THR A 291 -7.63 10.50 -8.26
C THR A 291 -8.83 9.85 -8.97
N GLU A 292 -8.59 8.95 -9.91
CA GLU A 292 -9.66 8.22 -10.61
C GLU A 292 -9.99 6.86 -9.96
N VAL A 293 -9.08 6.30 -9.18
CA VAL A 293 -9.25 5.00 -8.51
C VAL A 293 -10.58 4.90 -7.77
N PRO A 294 -11.04 5.91 -7.00
CA PRO A 294 -12.33 5.87 -6.32
C PRO A 294 -13.53 5.62 -7.24
N TYR A 295 -13.54 6.21 -8.44
CA TYR A 295 -14.62 6.02 -9.42
C TYR A 295 -14.68 4.58 -9.94
N TRP A 296 -13.50 3.99 -10.21
CA TRP A 296 -13.39 2.60 -10.66
C TRP A 296 -13.87 1.62 -9.60
N ILE A 297 -13.51 1.85 -8.33
CA ILE A 297 -14.00 1.03 -7.21
C ILE A 297 -15.51 1.19 -7.06
N ARG A 298 -16.03 2.43 -7.07
CA ARG A 298 -17.46 2.72 -6.90
C ARG A 298 -18.32 2.13 -8.02
N ALA A 299 -17.78 1.95 -9.21
CA ALA A 299 -18.47 1.34 -10.35
C ALA A 299 -18.72 -0.16 -10.18
N CYS A 300 -18.03 -0.84 -9.26
CA CYS A 300 -18.16 -2.28 -9.02
C CYS A 300 -19.38 -2.60 -8.14
N ASP A 301 -19.98 -3.77 -8.36
CA ASP A 301 -20.97 -4.36 -7.44
C ASP A 301 -20.27 -5.07 -6.28
N ILE A 302 -19.13 -5.70 -6.56
CA ILE A 302 -18.26 -6.37 -5.59
C ILE A 302 -16.81 -6.04 -5.91
N ALA A 303 -16.03 -5.71 -4.89
CA ALA A 303 -14.58 -5.56 -4.99
C ALA A 303 -13.87 -6.81 -4.45
N VAL A 304 -12.88 -7.32 -5.19
CA VAL A 304 -12.24 -8.60 -4.86
C VAL A 304 -10.74 -8.40 -4.57
N ALA A 305 -10.26 -9.03 -3.50
CA ALA A 305 -8.86 -9.04 -3.10
C ALA A 305 -8.36 -10.49 -2.93
N PRO A 306 -8.08 -11.21 -4.03
CA PRO A 306 -7.86 -12.67 -4.04
C PRO A 306 -6.38 -13.03 -3.84
N PHE A 307 -5.70 -12.45 -2.86
CA PHE A 307 -4.27 -12.65 -2.65
C PHE A 307 -3.93 -14.13 -2.42
N PRO A 308 -2.87 -14.65 -3.08
CA PRO A 308 -2.42 -16.01 -2.86
C PRO A 308 -1.74 -16.17 -1.49
N ASN A 309 -1.73 -17.39 -0.95
CA ASN A 309 -1.11 -17.69 0.33
C ASN A 309 0.42 -17.78 0.20
N THR A 310 1.08 -16.63 0.09
CA THR A 310 2.54 -16.52 0.20
C THR A 310 2.91 -15.93 1.56
N LYS A 311 4.13 -16.18 2.03
CA LYS A 311 4.60 -15.63 3.31
C LYS A 311 4.46 -14.10 3.37
N HIS A 312 4.69 -13.40 2.25
CA HIS A 312 4.55 -11.95 2.18
C HIS A 312 3.10 -11.52 2.35
N TYR A 313 2.18 -12.11 1.57
CA TYR A 313 0.77 -11.73 1.64
C TYR A 313 0.11 -12.19 2.94
N ALA A 314 0.47 -13.39 3.44
CA ALA A 314 -0.13 -13.93 4.65
C ALA A 314 0.20 -13.14 5.93
N TYR A 315 1.40 -12.52 6.02
CA TYR A 315 1.86 -11.99 7.31
C TYR A 315 2.34 -10.54 7.27
N PHE A 316 2.76 -10.00 6.11
CA PHE A 316 3.51 -8.74 6.10
C PHE A 316 2.82 -7.62 5.34
N MET A 317 1.76 -7.90 4.60
CA MET A 317 1.11 -6.86 3.81
C MET A 317 0.05 -6.08 4.59
N SER A 318 -0.06 -4.81 4.23
CA SER A 318 -1.18 -3.93 4.53
C SER A 318 -1.63 -3.31 3.20
N PRO A 319 -2.50 -4.01 2.43
CA PRO A 319 -2.77 -3.61 1.05
C PRO A 319 -3.72 -2.42 1.01
N LEU A 320 -3.25 -1.30 0.44
CA LEU A 320 -4.00 -0.04 0.31
C LEU A 320 -5.42 -0.25 -0.24
N LYS A 321 -5.57 -1.15 -1.22
CA LYS A 321 -6.86 -1.44 -1.86
C LYS A 321 -7.95 -1.88 -0.87
N LEU A 322 -7.61 -2.55 0.24
CA LEU A 322 -8.63 -2.95 1.22
C LEU A 322 -9.26 -1.72 1.87
N PHE A 323 -8.44 -0.75 2.28
CA PHE A 323 -8.92 0.48 2.88
C PHE A 323 -9.69 1.34 1.87
N GLU A 324 -9.27 1.32 0.60
CA GLU A 324 -9.97 2.00 -0.50
C GLU A 324 -11.33 1.35 -0.78
N TYR A 325 -11.42 0.01 -0.80
CA TYR A 325 -12.68 -0.72 -0.97
C TYR A 325 -13.65 -0.46 0.18
N MET A 326 -13.13 -0.48 1.42
CA MET A 326 -13.90 -0.13 2.61
C MET A 326 -14.43 1.31 2.52
N ALA A 327 -13.58 2.27 2.19
CA ALA A 327 -13.95 3.69 2.08
C ALA A 327 -14.99 3.94 0.97
N ALA A 328 -14.89 3.23 -0.16
CA ALA A 328 -15.87 3.31 -1.24
C ALA A 328 -17.24 2.74 -0.85
N GLY A 329 -17.34 1.95 0.23
CA GLY A 329 -18.58 1.30 0.63
C GLY A 329 -19.07 0.29 -0.42
N VAL A 330 -18.15 -0.49 -0.99
CA VAL A 330 -18.43 -1.57 -1.92
C VAL A 330 -18.27 -2.90 -1.18
N PRO A 331 -19.16 -3.89 -1.36
CA PRO A 331 -19.02 -5.22 -0.78
C PRO A 331 -17.68 -5.84 -1.13
N ILE A 332 -17.00 -6.45 -0.16
CA ILE A 332 -15.64 -6.98 -0.33
C ILE A 332 -15.64 -8.50 -0.20
N VAL A 333 -15.08 -9.18 -1.21
CA VAL A 333 -14.65 -10.57 -1.09
C VAL A 333 -13.13 -10.62 -1.07
N ALA A 334 -12.54 -11.24 -0.05
CA ALA A 334 -11.09 -11.30 0.10
C ALA A 334 -10.65 -12.70 0.55
N THR A 335 -9.41 -13.06 0.26
CA THR A 335 -8.82 -14.29 0.78
C THR A 335 -8.58 -14.22 2.27
N ASP A 336 -8.85 -15.30 2.95
CA ASP A 336 -8.74 -15.44 4.40
C ASP A 336 -7.27 -15.67 4.80
N LEU A 337 -6.52 -14.57 4.87
CA LEU A 337 -5.13 -14.56 5.28
C LEU A 337 -4.95 -13.87 6.63
N PRO A 338 -3.97 -14.30 7.46
CA PRO A 338 -3.72 -13.70 8.78
C PRO A 338 -3.62 -12.17 8.77
N SER A 339 -2.89 -11.58 7.82
CA SER A 339 -2.76 -10.12 7.69
C SER A 339 -4.07 -9.42 7.31
N ILE A 340 -4.93 -10.08 6.53
CA ILE A 340 -6.25 -9.57 6.13
C ILE A 340 -7.20 -9.59 7.32
N ARG A 341 -7.16 -10.63 8.15
CA ARG A 341 -7.98 -10.74 9.38
C ARG A 341 -7.70 -9.64 10.41
N GLU A 342 -6.58 -8.96 10.32
CA GLU A 342 -6.32 -7.79 11.20
C GLU A 342 -7.23 -6.58 10.85
N VAL A 343 -7.79 -6.55 9.64
CA VAL A 343 -8.62 -5.45 9.14
C VAL A 343 -10.04 -5.91 8.78
N LEU A 344 -10.17 -7.05 8.11
CA LEU A 344 -11.45 -7.59 7.65
C LEU A 344 -11.91 -8.77 8.52
N ARG A 345 -13.21 -8.82 8.77
CA ARG A 345 -13.88 -9.87 9.55
C ARG A 345 -14.99 -10.51 8.71
N HIS A 346 -14.91 -11.85 8.57
CA HIS A 346 -15.88 -12.62 7.81
C HIS A 346 -17.28 -12.44 8.36
N GLY A 347 -18.24 -12.14 7.48
CA GLY A 347 -19.65 -11.96 7.83
C GLY A 347 -19.99 -10.66 8.56
N GLU A 348 -18.98 -9.80 8.89
CA GLU A 348 -19.21 -8.52 9.55
C GLU A 348 -18.94 -7.32 8.63
N ASN A 349 -17.75 -7.24 8.00
CA ASN A 349 -17.35 -6.16 7.11
C ASN A 349 -16.77 -6.63 5.78
N ALA A 350 -16.65 -7.93 5.58
CA ALA A 350 -16.25 -8.56 4.33
C ALA A 350 -16.69 -10.04 4.29
N TRP A 351 -16.63 -10.64 3.10
CA TRP A 351 -16.73 -12.10 2.93
C TRP A 351 -15.33 -12.65 2.70
N LEU A 352 -14.84 -13.48 3.62
CA LEU A 352 -13.52 -14.10 3.50
C LEU A 352 -13.65 -15.54 2.97
N VAL A 353 -12.74 -15.90 2.05
CA VAL A 353 -12.72 -17.23 1.39
C VAL A 353 -11.31 -17.85 1.49
N PRO A 354 -11.16 -19.16 1.46
CA PRO A 354 -9.86 -19.81 1.43
C PRO A 354 -9.00 -19.27 0.27
N PRO A 355 -7.68 -19.07 0.49
CA PRO A 355 -6.78 -18.65 -0.59
C PRO A 355 -6.52 -19.77 -1.59
N SER A 356 -6.27 -19.42 -2.85
CA SER A 356 -5.99 -20.36 -3.95
C SER A 356 -7.12 -21.37 -4.21
N ASP A 357 -8.35 -20.97 -3.94
CA ASP A 357 -9.58 -21.74 -4.20
C ASP A 357 -10.56 -20.94 -5.07
N PRO A 358 -10.48 -21.10 -6.41
CA PRO A 358 -11.38 -20.40 -7.33
C PRO A 358 -12.88 -20.72 -7.13
N LYS A 359 -13.20 -21.94 -6.67
CA LYS A 359 -14.61 -22.32 -6.41
C LYS A 359 -15.16 -21.59 -5.18
N ALA A 360 -14.42 -21.62 -4.07
CA ALA A 360 -14.79 -20.87 -2.87
C ALA A 360 -14.86 -19.36 -3.15
N LEU A 361 -13.98 -18.84 -3.99
CA LEU A 361 -14.01 -17.44 -4.43
C LEU A 361 -15.29 -17.12 -5.22
N ALA A 362 -15.67 -18.00 -6.16
CA ALA A 362 -16.92 -17.87 -6.93
C ALA A 362 -18.16 -17.95 -6.04
N GLU A 363 -18.19 -18.89 -5.09
CA GLU A 363 -19.27 -19.03 -4.12
C GLU A 363 -19.44 -17.79 -3.25
N GLY A 364 -18.33 -17.22 -2.75
CA GLY A 364 -18.36 -15.97 -1.98
C GLY A 364 -18.88 -14.80 -2.78
N ILE A 365 -18.46 -14.65 -4.03
CA ILE A 365 -18.95 -13.60 -4.94
C ILE A 365 -20.45 -13.81 -5.20
N ARG A 366 -20.86 -15.03 -5.56
CA ARG A 366 -22.27 -15.36 -5.85
C ARG A 366 -23.15 -15.11 -4.64
N SER A 367 -22.74 -15.54 -3.45
CA SER A 367 -23.48 -15.33 -2.21
C SER A 367 -23.81 -13.86 -1.95
N LEU A 368 -22.89 -12.94 -2.26
CA LEU A 368 -23.13 -11.50 -2.12
C LEU A 368 -24.00 -10.92 -3.25
N LEU A 369 -23.90 -11.45 -4.48
CA LEU A 369 -24.74 -11.03 -5.60
C LEU A 369 -26.21 -11.47 -5.41
N GLU A 370 -26.43 -12.68 -4.91
CA GLU A 370 -27.75 -13.25 -4.64
C GLU A 370 -28.39 -12.66 -3.35
N ASN A 371 -27.61 -12.05 -2.46
CA ASN A 371 -28.08 -11.48 -1.19
C ASN A 371 -27.68 -9.98 -1.07
N PRO A 372 -28.29 -9.09 -1.87
CA PRO A 372 -27.88 -7.69 -1.98
C PRO A 372 -28.04 -6.90 -0.67
N ASP A 373 -28.99 -7.22 0.18
CA ASP A 373 -29.16 -6.51 1.45
C ASP A 373 -28.07 -6.89 2.46
N PHE A 374 -27.69 -8.16 2.50
CA PHE A 374 -26.55 -8.59 3.28
C PHE A 374 -25.23 -7.98 2.76
N ALA A 375 -25.02 -7.96 1.45
CA ALA A 375 -23.86 -7.32 0.83
C ALA A 375 -23.78 -5.82 1.17
N LYS A 376 -24.90 -5.09 1.15
CA LYS A 376 -24.98 -3.68 1.57
C LYS A 376 -24.65 -3.51 3.05
N ALA A 377 -25.11 -4.40 3.92
CA ALA A 377 -24.81 -4.35 5.35
C ALA A 377 -23.30 -4.52 5.61
N LEU A 378 -22.66 -5.49 4.95
CA LEU A 378 -21.19 -5.68 5.03
C LEU A 378 -20.44 -4.41 4.55
N ALA A 379 -20.85 -3.86 3.41
CA ALA A 379 -20.23 -2.66 2.84
C ALA A 379 -20.40 -1.43 3.73
N ALA A 380 -21.55 -1.24 4.34
CA ALA A 380 -21.79 -0.16 5.29
C ALA A 380 -20.91 -0.28 6.54
N ARG A 381 -20.79 -1.49 7.08
CA ARG A 381 -19.88 -1.76 8.20
C ARG A 381 -18.42 -1.54 7.82
N ALA A 382 -17.98 -2.02 6.66
CA ALA A 382 -16.65 -1.78 6.15
C ALA A 382 -16.35 -0.27 6.04
N LYS A 383 -17.29 0.51 5.49
CA LYS A 383 -17.16 1.97 5.36
C LYS A 383 -17.06 2.66 6.73
N GLN A 384 -17.81 2.21 7.72
CA GLN A 384 -17.70 2.70 9.09
C GLN A 384 -16.32 2.38 9.70
N ASP A 385 -15.84 1.14 9.51
CA ASP A 385 -14.53 0.72 10.03
C ASP A 385 -13.37 1.46 9.34
N ALA A 386 -13.51 1.87 8.07
CA ALA A 386 -12.51 2.65 7.32
C ALA A 386 -12.14 3.97 8.00
N GLN A 387 -13.06 4.55 8.80
CA GLN A 387 -12.82 5.77 9.56
C GLN A 387 -11.61 5.67 10.51
N ARG A 388 -11.26 4.45 10.93
CA ARG A 388 -10.13 4.18 11.83
C ARG A 388 -8.79 4.11 11.09
N TYR A 389 -8.82 3.99 9.76
CA TYR A 389 -7.65 3.73 8.92
C TYR A 389 -7.36 4.90 7.99
N THR A 390 -7.24 6.11 8.55
CA THR A 390 -6.86 7.29 7.77
C THR A 390 -5.38 7.61 7.92
N TRP A 391 -4.78 8.17 6.86
CA TRP A 391 -3.41 8.65 6.94
C TRP A 391 -3.22 9.70 8.03
N THR A 392 -4.19 10.60 8.20
CA THR A 392 -4.14 11.66 9.22
C THR A 392 -4.20 11.09 10.64
N GLN A 393 -5.07 10.10 10.91
CA GLN A 393 -5.12 9.47 12.22
C GLN A 393 -3.85 8.67 12.54
N ARG A 394 -3.31 7.97 11.53
CA ARG A 394 -2.05 7.24 11.63
C ARG A 394 -0.89 8.17 12.03
N THR A 395 -0.74 9.30 11.34
CA THR A 395 0.32 10.27 11.62
C THR A 395 0.10 11.05 12.91
N ALA A 396 -1.16 11.35 13.29
CA ALA A 396 -1.50 11.93 14.59
C ALA A 396 -1.03 11.02 15.74
N THR A 397 -1.35 9.71 15.66
CA THR A 397 -0.90 8.71 16.65
C THR A 397 0.61 8.67 16.79
N ILE A 398 1.35 8.78 15.67
CA ILE A 398 2.82 8.78 15.68
C ILE A 398 3.34 10.06 16.37
N LEU A 399 2.84 11.23 15.98
CA LEU A 399 3.25 12.52 16.55
C LEU A 399 2.96 12.59 18.05
N GLU A 400 1.76 12.21 18.48
CA GLU A 400 1.38 12.21 19.90
C GLU A 400 2.31 11.36 20.74
N ARG A 401 2.60 10.14 20.31
CA ARG A 401 3.47 9.22 21.07
C ARG A 401 4.91 9.70 21.15
N VAL A 402 5.45 10.24 20.03
CA VAL A 402 6.86 10.69 20.00
C VAL A 402 7.04 12.01 20.75
N LEU A 403 6.06 12.92 20.71
CA LEU A 403 6.16 14.21 21.39
C LEU A 403 5.93 14.07 22.91
N LYS A 404 5.05 13.15 23.37
CA LYS A 404 4.92 12.81 24.80
C LYS A 404 6.19 12.20 25.42
N LEU A 405 7.09 11.64 24.63
CA LEU A 405 8.37 11.13 25.10
C LEU A 405 9.44 12.25 25.27
N ARG A 406 9.06 13.53 25.04
CA ARG A 406 9.91 14.69 25.25
C ARG A 406 9.68 15.39 26.60
N GLU A 407 8.51 15.15 27.18
CA GLU A 407 8.16 15.57 28.57
C GLU A 407 8.67 14.56 29.57
#